data_4a0d34e3bbb4aca9d45a80a888048aa5
#
_entry.id   4a0d34e3bbb4aca9d45a80a888048aa5
#
_cell.length_a   1.000
_cell.length_b   1.000
_cell.length_c   1.000
_cell.angle_alpha   90.00
_cell.angle_beta   90.00
_cell.angle_gamma   90.00
#
_symmetry.space_group_name_H-M   'P 1'
#
loop_
_entity.id
_entity.type
_entity.pdbx_description
1 polymer ?
#
loop_
_entity_poly.entity_id
_entity_poly.type
_entity_poly.pdbx_seq_one_letter_code
_entity_poly.pdbx_strand_id
1 'polypeptide(L)'
;MAKISVIVPAYNAKTTLRTAVESILSQQVPELEIIIVNDGSTDGTDRLCHALASECPCIHVISQKNAGICAARNRGMEVAGGEYITFCDDDDLFWQGALRLLLQTAEDTRADLVRGGYELLRQRPDGPFAEQPHPAGSPCTIALGRGGSYGAFLENSGPQFVWNALDRRTALLGLRFNERCSYGLEDFVFNAAAYRRVGKAVYIPQVVYRHFESAQSTSCAHTAQALLGRIRALEPWMEAEFHAAQRWCGPEELQAVWKDRRAQAVTFLMHQLRDAHAPGVLRRKAWRTLREALAQYPGSLLDTLHDAGHNKKQTMALLLYQMRLQKLYDLLPVREEQL
;
A
#
# COMPACT_ATOMS: atom_id res chain seq x y z
N MET A 1 0.54 -4.71 -29.13
CA MET A 1 0.65 -3.75 -28.00
C MET A 1 0.35 -4.55 -26.75
N ALA A 2 1.15 -4.44 -25.71
CA ALA A 2 0.97 -5.27 -24.51
C ALA A 2 -0.43 -5.07 -23.89
N LYS A 3 -1.02 -6.16 -23.40
CA LYS A 3 -2.30 -6.10 -22.65
C LYS A 3 -2.05 -5.71 -21.20
N ILE A 4 -1.06 -6.34 -20.57
CA ILE A 4 -0.70 -6.08 -19.18
C ILE A 4 0.80 -5.75 -19.09
N SER A 5 1.13 -4.66 -18.41
CA SER A 5 2.48 -4.39 -17.91
C SER A 5 2.52 -4.72 -16.42
N VAL A 6 3.38 -5.67 -16.03
CA VAL A 6 3.68 -5.98 -14.64
C VAL A 6 4.98 -5.26 -14.26
N ILE A 7 4.91 -4.34 -13.32
CA ILE A 7 6.06 -3.56 -12.84
C ILE A 7 6.62 -4.26 -11.61
N VAL A 8 7.90 -4.62 -11.67
CA VAL A 8 8.63 -5.34 -10.59
C VAL A 8 9.77 -4.44 -10.12
N PRO A 9 9.60 -3.66 -9.05
CA PRO A 9 10.72 -2.97 -8.40
C PRO A 9 11.62 -4.01 -7.73
N ALA A 10 12.93 -3.96 -7.96
CA ALA A 10 13.87 -4.95 -7.43
C ALA A 10 15.06 -4.27 -6.74
N TYR A 11 15.32 -4.67 -5.48
CA TYR A 11 16.46 -4.19 -4.72
C TYR A 11 17.02 -5.27 -3.81
N ASN A 12 18.24 -5.78 -4.12
CA ASN A 12 18.91 -6.85 -3.39
C ASN A 12 18.04 -8.12 -3.27
N ALA A 13 17.41 -8.51 -4.38
CA ALA A 13 16.45 -9.60 -4.50
C ALA A 13 17.00 -10.84 -5.23
N LYS A 14 18.30 -11.09 -5.15
CA LYS A 14 18.97 -12.19 -5.87
C LYS A 14 18.33 -13.56 -5.63
N THR A 15 17.77 -13.77 -4.44
CA THR A 15 17.21 -15.08 -4.04
C THR A 15 15.72 -15.24 -4.35
N THR A 16 14.98 -14.16 -4.56
CA THR A 16 13.52 -14.15 -4.66
C THR A 16 13.01 -13.77 -6.05
N LEU A 17 13.68 -12.81 -6.71
CA LEU A 17 13.24 -12.22 -7.97
C LEU A 17 12.91 -13.27 -9.06
N ARG A 18 13.69 -14.34 -9.20
CA ARG A 18 13.41 -15.39 -10.21
C ARG A 18 12.04 -16.02 -9.97
N THR A 19 11.74 -16.39 -8.73
CA THR A 19 10.47 -17.01 -8.37
C THR A 19 9.30 -16.06 -8.58
N ALA A 20 9.47 -14.79 -8.25
CA ALA A 20 8.48 -13.74 -8.52
C ALA A 20 8.19 -13.63 -10.03
N VAL A 21 9.22 -13.52 -10.85
CA VAL A 21 9.10 -13.42 -12.32
C VAL A 21 8.47 -14.70 -12.92
N GLU A 22 8.87 -15.88 -12.47
CA GLU A 22 8.27 -17.16 -12.91
C GLU A 22 6.79 -17.24 -12.56
N SER A 23 6.37 -16.72 -11.40
CA SER A 23 4.95 -16.65 -11.04
C SER A 23 4.14 -15.79 -12.02
N ILE A 24 4.74 -14.70 -12.52
CA ILE A 24 4.12 -13.81 -13.51
C ILE A 24 4.06 -14.51 -14.88
N LEU A 25 5.14 -15.13 -15.34
CA LEU A 25 5.21 -15.84 -16.61
C LEU A 25 4.23 -17.02 -16.66
N SER A 26 4.03 -17.72 -15.54
CA SER A 26 3.10 -18.85 -15.42
C SER A 26 1.63 -18.48 -15.62
N GLN A 27 1.28 -17.19 -15.59
CA GLN A 27 -0.10 -16.71 -15.78
C GLN A 27 -0.62 -16.91 -17.21
N GLN A 28 0.27 -17.14 -18.18
CA GLN A 28 -0.08 -17.37 -19.58
C GLN A 28 -1.02 -16.32 -20.17
N VAL A 29 -0.79 -15.06 -19.83
CA VAL A 29 -1.51 -13.91 -20.38
C VAL A 29 -0.90 -13.59 -21.75
N PRO A 30 -1.73 -13.51 -22.83
CA PRO A 30 -1.24 -13.03 -24.11
C PRO A 30 -0.76 -11.58 -24.01
N GLU A 31 0.31 -11.25 -24.75
CA GLU A 31 0.81 -9.87 -24.82
C GLU A 31 1.19 -9.29 -23.43
N LEU A 32 1.84 -10.12 -22.61
CA LEU A 32 2.40 -9.73 -21.32
C LEU A 32 3.71 -8.94 -21.51
N GLU A 33 3.88 -7.89 -20.73
CA GLU A 33 5.12 -7.13 -20.57
C GLU A 33 5.52 -7.14 -19.09
N ILE A 34 6.77 -7.49 -18.79
CA ILE A 34 7.33 -7.46 -17.44
C ILE A 34 8.44 -6.41 -17.41
N ILE A 35 8.30 -5.42 -16.54
CA ILE A 35 9.25 -4.32 -16.41
C ILE A 35 9.94 -4.46 -15.05
N ILE A 36 11.16 -4.98 -15.06
CA ILE A 36 11.98 -5.09 -13.85
C ILE A 36 12.77 -3.80 -13.70
N VAL A 37 12.59 -3.09 -12.60
CA VAL A 37 13.36 -1.88 -12.28
C VAL A 37 14.34 -2.20 -11.16
N ASN A 38 15.60 -2.45 -11.54
CA ASN A 38 16.69 -2.67 -10.59
C ASN A 38 17.10 -1.33 -9.95
N ASP A 39 16.76 -1.14 -8.69
CA ASP A 39 16.98 0.09 -7.93
C ASP A 39 18.37 0.10 -7.26
N GLY A 40 19.42 -0.14 -8.05
CA GLY A 40 20.81 -0.03 -7.60
C GLY A 40 21.24 -1.17 -6.67
N SER A 41 20.84 -2.40 -6.96
CA SER A 41 21.23 -3.60 -6.20
C SER A 41 22.74 -3.84 -6.18
N THR A 42 23.24 -4.42 -5.09
CA THR A 42 24.65 -4.72 -4.86
C THR A 42 24.96 -6.20 -4.62
N ASP A 43 23.94 -7.06 -4.54
CA ASP A 43 24.03 -8.49 -4.20
C ASP A 43 24.13 -9.44 -5.41
N GLY A 44 24.09 -8.90 -6.61
CA GLY A 44 24.07 -9.67 -7.86
C GLY A 44 22.68 -9.78 -8.51
N THR A 45 21.66 -9.11 -7.99
CA THR A 45 20.33 -8.98 -8.61
C THR A 45 20.42 -8.42 -10.03
N ASP A 46 21.33 -7.48 -10.30
CA ASP A 46 21.53 -6.90 -11.63
C ASP A 46 21.84 -7.97 -12.69
N ARG A 47 22.76 -8.90 -12.37
CA ARG A 47 23.07 -10.03 -13.27
C ARG A 47 21.87 -10.93 -13.50
N LEU A 48 21.08 -11.17 -12.46
CA LEU A 48 19.86 -11.98 -12.56
C LEU A 48 18.81 -11.31 -13.44
N CYS A 49 18.61 -9.98 -13.32
CA CYS A 49 17.71 -9.23 -14.18
C CYS A 49 18.07 -9.39 -15.67
N HIS A 50 19.34 -9.22 -16.01
CA HIS A 50 19.81 -9.41 -17.39
C HIS A 50 19.69 -10.84 -17.90
N ALA A 51 19.92 -11.85 -17.02
CA ALA A 51 19.70 -13.24 -17.38
C ALA A 51 18.22 -13.52 -17.69
N LEU A 52 17.31 -13.06 -16.86
CA LEU A 52 15.85 -13.18 -17.07
C LEU A 52 15.39 -12.52 -18.37
N ALA A 53 15.89 -11.31 -18.67
CA ALA A 53 15.58 -10.62 -19.93
C ALA A 53 16.10 -11.38 -21.16
N SER A 54 17.23 -12.09 -21.03
CA SER A 54 17.76 -12.94 -22.11
C SER A 54 16.94 -14.22 -22.31
N GLU A 55 16.28 -14.72 -21.27
CA GLU A 55 15.45 -15.91 -21.29
C GLU A 55 14.06 -15.63 -21.91
N CYS A 56 13.52 -14.42 -21.76
CA CYS A 56 12.19 -14.06 -22.26
C CYS A 56 12.14 -12.64 -22.85
N PRO A 57 11.79 -12.49 -24.14
CA PRO A 57 11.68 -11.17 -24.78
C PRO A 57 10.61 -10.25 -24.20
N CYS A 58 9.69 -10.80 -23.40
CA CYS A 58 8.65 -10.01 -22.73
C CYS A 58 9.17 -9.28 -21.47
N ILE A 59 10.42 -9.52 -21.06
CA ILE A 59 11.04 -8.92 -19.89
C ILE A 59 11.94 -7.76 -20.31
N HIS A 60 11.65 -6.58 -19.78
CA HIS A 60 12.42 -5.37 -19.95
C HIS A 60 13.10 -4.98 -18.64
N VAL A 61 14.37 -4.68 -18.66
CA VAL A 61 15.14 -4.29 -17.47
C VAL A 61 15.55 -2.83 -17.55
N ILE A 62 15.34 -2.12 -16.47
CA ILE A 62 15.80 -0.75 -16.25
C ILE A 62 16.65 -0.75 -14.99
N SER A 63 17.91 -0.29 -15.09
CA SER A 63 18.75 -0.10 -13.91
C SER A 63 18.86 1.40 -13.59
N GLN A 64 18.72 1.72 -12.30
CA GLN A 64 18.86 3.08 -11.78
C GLN A 64 19.72 3.10 -10.52
N LYS A 65 20.17 4.28 -10.11
CA LYS A 65 20.75 4.46 -8.78
C LYS A 65 19.63 4.32 -7.74
N ASN A 66 19.93 3.65 -6.62
CA ASN A 66 18.94 3.46 -5.55
C ASN A 66 18.27 4.78 -5.15
N ALA A 67 16.96 4.81 -5.30
CA ALA A 67 16.09 5.94 -5.01
C ALA A 67 14.81 5.51 -4.25
N GLY A 68 14.67 4.21 -3.96
CA GLY A 68 13.57 3.62 -3.20
C GLY A 68 12.41 3.14 -4.07
N ILE A 69 11.54 2.34 -3.46
CA ILE A 69 10.45 1.62 -4.13
C ILE A 69 9.52 2.55 -4.93
N CYS A 70 9.20 3.73 -4.41
CA CYS A 70 8.36 4.71 -5.10
C CYS A 70 8.99 5.18 -6.41
N ALA A 71 10.29 5.50 -6.40
CA ALA A 71 11.02 5.92 -7.59
C ALA A 71 11.10 4.78 -8.61
N ALA A 72 11.35 3.54 -8.17
CA ALA A 72 11.39 2.37 -9.03
C ALA A 72 10.02 2.11 -9.68
N ARG A 73 8.92 2.12 -8.92
CA ARG A 73 7.56 1.98 -9.45
C ARG A 73 7.22 3.12 -10.42
N ASN A 74 7.58 4.36 -10.11
CA ASN A 74 7.41 5.51 -11.01
C ASN A 74 8.14 5.29 -12.34
N ARG A 75 9.38 4.81 -12.27
CA ARG A 75 10.18 4.53 -13.47
C ARG A 75 9.58 3.44 -14.34
N GLY A 76 9.04 2.38 -13.72
CA GLY A 76 8.31 1.34 -14.42
C GLY A 76 7.05 1.88 -15.12
N MET A 77 6.26 2.71 -14.42
CA MET A 77 5.05 3.32 -14.98
C MET A 77 5.33 4.23 -16.19
N GLU A 78 6.46 4.92 -16.21
CA GLU A 78 6.86 5.82 -17.32
C GLU A 78 7.04 5.07 -18.65
N VAL A 79 7.47 3.82 -18.60
CA VAL A 79 7.77 3.02 -19.80
C VAL A 79 6.71 1.97 -20.11
N ALA A 80 5.77 1.72 -19.19
CA ALA A 80 4.72 0.72 -19.35
C ALA A 80 3.87 0.99 -20.61
N GLY A 81 3.83 0.01 -21.53
CA GLY A 81 3.09 0.08 -22.78
C GLY A 81 1.73 -0.64 -22.75
N GLY A 82 1.44 -1.42 -21.71
CA GLY A 82 0.23 -2.20 -21.58
C GLY A 82 -1.05 -1.38 -21.47
N GLU A 83 -2.16 -1.98 -21.86
CA GLU A 83 -3.48 -1.38 -21.66
C GLU A 83 -3.82 -1.30 -20.16
N TYR A 84 -3.35 -2.27 -19.40
CA TYR A 84 -3.47 -2.35 -17.96
C TYR A 84 -2.10 -2.41 -17.29
N ILE A 85 -2.02 -1.94 -16.06
CA ILE A 85 -0.82 -1.97 -15.20
C ILE A 85 -1.16 -2.72 -13.91
N THR A 86 -0.22 -3.52 -13.44
CA THR A 86 -0.19 -4.08 -12.09
C THR A 86 1.23 -4.07 -11.55
N PHE A 87 1.39 -4.31 -10.25
CA PHE A 87 2.68 -4.35 -9.57
C PHE A 87 2.92 -5.73 -8.97
N CYS A 88 4.16 -6.12 -8.85
CA CYS A 88 4.58 -7.31 -8.12
C CYS A 88 5.87 -6.98 -7.36
N ASP A 89 5.90 -7.19 -6.06
CA ASP A 89 7.13 -7.02 -5.29
C ASP A 89 8.10 -8.19 -5.60
N ASP A 90 9.38 -7.96 -5.47
CA ASP A 90 10.44 -8.88 -5.93
C ASP A 90 10.61 -10.15 -5.04
N ASP A 91 9.86 -10.22 -3.95
CA ASP A 91 9.80 -11.35 -3.01
C ASP A 91 8.40 -11.99 -2.90
N ASP A 92 7.42 -11.54 -3.72
CA ASP A 92 6.04 -11.98 -3.71
C ASP A 92 5.64 -12.78 -4.95
N LEU A 93 4.41 -13.34 -4.94
CA LEU A 93 3.92 -14.21 -6.02
C LEU A 93 2.48 -13.86 -6.43
N PHE A 94 2.19 -13.87 -7.73
CA PHE A 94 0.81 -13.99 -8.19
C PHE A 94 0.27 -15.40 -7.96
N TRP A 95 -0.99 -15.49 -7.53
CA TRP A 95 -1.70 -16.76 -7.49
C TRP A 95 -1.92 -17.29 -8.91
N GLN A 96 -1.95 -18.63 -9.06
CA GLN A 96 -2.10 -19.24 -10.38
C GLN A 96 -3.40 -18.79 -11.08
N GLY A 97 -3.29 -18.27 -12.30
CA GLY A 97 -4.41 -17.78 -13.10
C GLY A 97 -4.93 -16.39 -12.69
N ALA A 98 -4.31 -15.73 -11.71
CA ALA A 98 -4.74 -14.45 -11.17
C ALA A 98 -4.80 -13.33 -12.20
N LEU A 99 -3.73 -13.13 -12.99
CA LEU A 99 -3.69 -12.07 -13.99
C LEU A 99 -4.72 -12.28 -15.10
N ARG A 100 -4.96 -13.54 -15.49
CA ARG A 100 -6.00 -13.87 -16.47
C ARG A 100 -7.39 -13.54 -15.91
N LEU A 101 -7.66 -13.90 -14.66
CA LEU A 101 -8.94 -13.62 -14.00
C LEU A 101 -9.19 -12.12 -13.88
N LEU A 102 -8.17 -11.35 -13.44
CA LEU A 102 -8.25 -9.90 -13.33
C LEU A 102 -8.51 -9.26 -14.69
N LEU A 103 -7.77 -9.67 -15.74
CA LEU A 103 -7.95 -9.16 -17.10
C LEU A 103 -9.34 -9.47 -17.65
N GLN A 104 -9.77 -10.73 -17.58
CA GLN A 104 -11.09 -11.14 -18.04
C GLN A 104 -12.19 -10.32 -17.34
N THR A 105 -12.09 -10.16 -16.03
CA THR A 105 -13.05 -9.34 -15.26
C THR A 105 -13.04 -7.87 -15.72
N ALA A 106 -11.85 -7.31 -15.97
CA ALA A 106 -11.72 -5.92 -16.43
C ALA A 106 -12.36 -5.72 -17.81
N GLU A 107 -12.16 -6.67 -18.73
CA GLU A 107 -12.73 -6.62 -20.08
C GLU A 107 -14.25 -6.82 -20.06
N ASP A 108 -14.75 -7.86 -19.38
CA ASP A 108 -16.18 -8.19 -19.31
C ASP A 108 -17.00 -7.08 -18.66
N THR A 109 -16.44 -6.47 -17.63
CA THR A 109 -17.13 -5.42 -16.87
C THR A 109 -16.83 -4.01 -17.37
N ARG A 110 -15.82 -3.84 -18.24
CA ARG A 110 -15.27 -2.54 -18.64
C ARG A 110 -14.83 -1.72 -17.43
N ALA A 111 -14.25 -2.38 -16.43
CA ALA A 111 -13.75 -1.72 -15.24
C ALA A 111 -12.44 -0.98 -15.53
N ASP A 112 -12.21 0.11 -14.81
CA ASP A 112 -10.93 0.82 -14.81
C ASP A 112 -9.98 0.24 -13.77
N LEU A 113 -10.53 -0.46 -12.78
CA LEU A 113 -9.79 -1.14 -11.73
C LEU A 113 -10.51 -2.44 -11.38
N VAL A 114 -9.75 -3.54 -11.32
CA VAL A 114 -10.21 -4.80 -10.72
C VAL A 114 -9.27 -5.17 -9.59
N ARG A 115 -9.82 -5.53 -8.44
CA ARG A 115 -9.04 -5.90 -7.25
C ARG A 115 -9.50 -7.24 -6.70
N GLY A 116 -8.56 -8.09 -6.34
CA GLY A 116 -8.81 -9.38 -5.68
C GLY A 116 -8.35 -9.42 -4.24
N GLY A 117 -8.63 -10.54 -3.57
CA GLY A 117 -8.08 -10.86 -2.27
C GLY A 117 -6.59 -11.22 -2.35
N TYR A 118 -5.97 -11.36 -1.19
CA TYR A 118 -4.58 -11.79 -1.07
C TYR A 118 -4.41 -12.80 0.07
N GLU A 119 -3.30 -13.49 0.06
CA GLU A 119 -2.85 -14.35 1.14
C GLU A 119 -1.60 -13.74 1.77
N LEU A 120 -1.61 -13.58 3.09
CA LEU A 120 -0.47 -13.10 3.84
C LEU A 120 0.28 -14.29 4.44
N LEU A 121 1.54 -14.43 4.05
CA LEU A 121 2.43 -15.50 4.49
C LEU A 121 3.47 -14.91 5.44
N ARG A 122 3.25 -15.08 6.74
CA ARG A 122 4.18 -14.58 7.76
C ARG A 122 5.20 -15.62 8.15
N GLN A 123 6.47 -15.23 8.13
CA GLN A 123 7.55 -16.07 8.63
C GLN A 123 7.45 -16.21 10.15
N ARG A 124 7.34 -17.47 10.63
CA ARG A 124 7.42 -17.75 12.07
C ARG A 124 8.87 -17.77 12.53
N PRO A 125 9.16 -17.35 13.80
CA PRO A 125 10.53 -17.38 14.33
C PRO A 125 11.19 -18.76 14.24
N ASP A 126 10.41 -19.84 14.41
CA ASP A 126 10.93 -21.22 14.52
C ASP A 126 10.27 -22.18 13.50
N GLY A 127 9.74 -21.69 12.36
CA GLY A 127 9.01 -22.56 11.45
C GLY A 127 8.64 -21.97 10.10
N PRO A 128 7.85 -22.71 9.32
CA PRO A 128 7.37 -22.28 8.02
C PRO A 128 6.43 -21.06 8.13
N PHE A 129 6.19 -20.43 6.99
CA PHE A 129 5.21 -19.35 6.90
C PHE A 129 3.83 -19.81 7.38
N ALA A 130 3.14 -18.92 8.10
CA ALA A 130 1.73 -19.10 8.45
C ALA A 130 0.87 -18.41 7.40
N GLU A 131 -0.10 -19.15 6.87
CA GLU A 131 -1.04 -18.65 5.87
C GLU A 131 -2.21 -17.94 6.55
N GLN A 132 -2.53 -16.74 6.06
CA GLN A 132 -3.73 -15.99 6.46
C GLN A 132 -4.40 -15.44 5.20
N PRO A 133 -5.46 -16.09 4.71
CA PRO A 133 -6.18 -15.58 3.55
C PRO A 133 -6.97 -14.31 3.92
N HIS A 134 -6.82 -13.29 3.11
CA HIS A 134 -7.58 -12.06 3.18
C HIS A 134 -8.40 -11.93 1.89
N PRO A 135 -9.58 -12.53 1.80
CA PRO A 135 -10.46 -12.37 0.65
C PRO A 135 -10.84 -10.88 0.53
N ALA A 136 -10.81 -10.35 -0.67
CA ALA A 136 -11.41 -9.04 -0.93
C ALA A 136 -12.91 -9.19 -0.69
N GLY A 137 -13.43 -8.74 0.40
CA GLY A 137 -14.82 -8.66 0.78
C GLY A 137 -15.87 -9.44 -0.06
N SER A 138 -17.11 -9.03 -0.04
CA SER A 138 -18.12 -9.58 -0.96
C SER A 138 -17.87 -9.07 -2.38
N PRO A 139 -18.10 -9.89 -3.43
CA PRO A 139 -18.02 -9.43 -4.81
C PRO A 139 -18.87 -8.19 -4.97
N CYS A 140 -18.30 -7.09 -5.36
CA CYS A 140 -19.06 -5.88 -5.57
C CYS A 140 -18.49 -5.06 -6.73
N THR A 141 -19.39 -4.32 -7.38
CA THR A 141 -19.04 -3.31 -8.37
C THR A 141 -19.32 -1.95 -7.76
N ILE A 142 -18.29 -1.12 -7.68
CA ILE A 142 -18.43 0.24 -7.17
C ILE A 142 -18.30 1.19 -8.36
N ALA A 143 -19.40 1.90 -8.66
CA ALA A 143 -19.32 3.06 -9.52
C ALA A 143 -18.76 4.21 -8.68
N LEU A 144 -17.55 4.66 -8.98
CA LEU A 144 -16.84 5.69 -8.22
C LEU A 144 -17.25 7.12 -8.65
N GLY A 145 -18.53 7.32 -8.93
CA GLY A 145 -19.12 8.65 -9.10
C GLY A 145 -19.35 9.37 -7.77
N ARG A 146 -19.91 10.60 -7.81
CA ARG A 146 -20.48 11.24 -6.62
C ARG A 146 -21.57 10.32 -6.06
N GLY A 147 -21.41 9.87 -4.81
CA GLY A 147 -22.27 8.87 -4.16
C GLY A 147 -21.67 7.47 -4.07
N GLY A 148 -20.44 7.25 -4.55
CA GLY A 148 -19.62 6.09 -4.17
C GLY A 148 -19.31 6.16 -2.68
N SER A 149 -19.25 5.02 -2.01
CA SER A 149 -19.05 4.98 -0.57
C SER A 149 -17.57 5.01 -0.24
N TYR A 150 -17.15 5.96 0.59
CA TYR A 150 -15.81 5.95 1.19
C TYR A 150 -15.60 4.70 2.04
N GLY A 151 -16.66 4.21 2.71
CA GLY A 151 -16.65 2.92 3.39
C GLY A 151 -16.28 1.77 2.46
N ALA A 152 -16.90 1.69 1.30
CA ALA A 152 -16.57 0.65 0.32
C ALA A 152 -15.11 0.74 -0.19
N PHE A 153 -14.55 1.95 -0.31
CA PHE A 153 -13.13 2.14 -0.60
C PHE A 153 -12.23 1.57 0.51
N LEU A 154 -12.61 1.72 1.78
CA LEU A 154 -11.84 1.22 2.91
C LEU A 154 -12.05 -0.27 3.19
N GLU A 155 -13.31 -0.74 3.14
CA GLU A 155 -13.71 -2.10 3.56
C GLU A 155 -13.18 -3.21 2.65
N ASN A 156 -12.98 -2.91 1.37
CA ASN A 156 -12.56 -3.94 0.41
C ASN A 156 -11.03 -4.10 0.31
N SER A 157 -10.29 -3.82 1.37
CA SER A 157 -8.82 -3.87 1.38
C SER A 157 -8.18 -3.00 0.29
N GLY A 158 -9.00 -2.11 -0.28
CA GLY A 158 -8.71 -1.39 -1.50
C GLY A 158 -7.49 -0.49 -1.45
N PRO A 159 -7.32 0.34 -0.41
CA PRO A 159 -6.27 1.33 -0.44
C PRO A 159 -4.91 0.84 0.05
N GLN A 160 -4.83 -0.32 0.70
CA GLN A 160 -3.63 -0.71 1.44
C GLN A 160 -2.48 -1.14 0.53
N PHE A 161 -2.77 -1.80 -0.61
CA PHE A 161 -1.75 -2.39 -1.46
C PHE A 161 -2.03 -2.12 -2.94
N VAL A 162 -0.98 -2.08 -3.77
CA VAL A 162 -1.11 -1.90 -5.22
C VAL A 162 -1.04 -3.22 -5.99
N TRP A 163 -0.44 -4.25 -5.42
CA TRP A 163 -0.09 -5.49 -6.10
C TRP A 163 -1.26 -6.49 -6.27
N ASN A 164 -2.37 -6.33 -5.55
CA ASN A 164 -3.57 -7.18 -5.72
C ASN A 164 -4.62 -6.57 -6.66
N ALA A 165 -4.21 -5.65 -7.52
CA ALA A 165 -5.08 -4.93 -8.43
C ALA A 165 -4.55 -4.94 -9.86
N LEU A 166 -5.46 -4.78 -10.82
CA LEU A 166 -5.19 -4.49 -12.22
C LEU A 166 -5.86 -3.16 -12.55
N ASP A 167 -5.06 -2.17 -12.87
CA ASP A 167 -5.51 -0.81 -13.17
C ASP A 167 -5.43 -0.52 -14.66
N ARG A 168 -6.46 0.10 -15.22
CA ARG A 168 -6.41 0.62 -16.59
C ARG A 168 -5.39 1.75 -16.67
N ARG A 169 -4.37 1.60 -17.52
CA ARG A 169 -3.26 2.56 -17.63
C ARG A 169 -3.72 4.00 -17.84
N THR A 170 -4.79 4.21 -18.60
CA THR A 170 -5.32 5.57 -18.83
C THR A 170 -5.82 6.26 -17.57
N ALA A 171 -6.28 5.51 -16.56
CA ALA A 171 -6.66 6.07 -15.26
C ALA A 171 -5.43 6.49 -14.42
N LEU A 172 -4.27 5.89 -14.69
CA LEU A 172 -3.02 6.18 -13.99
C LEU A 172 -2.15 7.26 -14.65
N LEU A 173 -2.52 7.75 -15.85
CA LEU A 173 -1.71 8.71 -16.59
C LEU A 173 -1.39 9.96 -15.76
N GLY A 174 -0.08 10.27 -15.62
CA GLY A 174 0.41 11.40 -14.83
C GLY A 174 0.28 11.24 -13.31
N LEU A 175 -0.16 10.07 -12.80
CA LEU A 175 0.00 9.74 -11.38
C LEU A 175 1.43 9.28 -11.11
N ARG A 176 1.88 9.54 -9.91
CA ARG A 176 3.17 9.09 -9.40
C ARG A 176 3.04 8.67 -7.95
N PHE A 177 3.80 7.65 -7.56
CA PHE A 177 4.05 7.37 -6.15
C PHE A 177 4.76 8.55 -5.51
N ASN A 178 4.37 8.91 -4.29
CA ASN A 178 5.01 9.98 -3.56
C ASN A 178 6.30 9.48 -2.89
N GLU A 179 7.45 9.91 -3.39
CA GLU A 179 8.77 9.46 -2.92
C GLU A 179 9.08 9.84 -1.46
N ARG A 180 8.25 10.68 -0.82
CA ARG A 180 8.32 10.91 0.64
C ARG A 180 7.82 9.72 1.45
N CYS A 181 7.07 8.78 0.84
CA CYS A 181 6.47 7.60 1.45
C CYS A 181 7.34 6.34 1.25
N SER A 182 8.62 6.38 1.60
CA SER A 182 9.57 5.31 1.27
C SER A 182 9.62 4.14 2.28
N TYR A 183 8.83 4.16 3.35
CA TYR A 183 8.78 3.13 4.39
C TYR A 183 7.35 2.79 4.82
N GLY A 184 6.45 2.68 3.87
CA GLY A 184 5.03 2.41 4.05
C GLY A 184 4.16 3.64 3.78
N LEU A 185 2.86 3.38 3.64
CA LEU A 185 1.81 4.33 3.25
C LEU A 185 1.85 4.79 1.78
N GLU A 186 2.88 4.43 1.00
CA GLU A 186 3.01 4.80 -0.42
C GLU A 186 1.85 4.25 -1.25
N ASP A 187 1.48 3.00 -1.00
CA ASP A 187 0.39 2.31 -1.71
C ASP A 187 -0.96 2.97 -1.43
N PHE A 188 -1.22 3.30 -0.16
CA PHE A 188 -2.42 4.01 0.21
C PHE A 188 -2.51 5.38 -0.47
N VAL A 189 -1.44 6.16 -0.43
CA VAL A 189 -1.38 7.50 -1.04
C VAL A 189 -1.59 7.41 -2.54
N PHE A 190 -0.97 6.43 -3.20
CA PHE A 190 -1.13 6.19 -4.63
C PHE A 190 -2.57 5.76 -4.97
N ASN A 191 -3.09 4.76 -4.26
CA ASN A 191 -4.44 4.24 -4.49
C ASN A 191 -5.51 5.31 -4.26
N ALA A 192 -5.40 6.11 -3.20
CA ALA A 192 -6.32 7.21 -2.96
C ALA A 192 -6.36 8.21 -4.15
N ALA A 193 -5.21 8.47 -4.76
CA ALA A 193 -5.14 9.32 -5.95
C ALA A 193 -5.70 8.62 -7.21
N ALA A 194 -5.40 7.32 -7.39
CA ALA A 194 -5.91 6.52 -8.51
C ALA A 194 -7.43 6.40 -8.47
N TYR A 195 -8.00 6.07 -7.33
CA TYR A 195 -9.47 5.95 -7.16
C TYR A 195 -10.24 7.24 -7.45
N ARG A 196 -9.62 8.39 -7.34
CA ARG A 196 -10.24 9.67 -7.75
C ARG A 196 -10.44 9.80 -9.25
N ARG A 197 -9.73 8.99 -10.06
CA ARG A 197 -9.76 9.01 -11.53
C ARG A 197 -10.50 7.80 -12.11
N VAL A 198 -10.65 6.74 -11.34
CA VAL A 198 -11.37 5.52 -11.71
C VAL A 198 -12.87 5.81 -11.75
N GLY A 199 -13.52 5.46 -12.84
CA GLY A 199 -14.98 5.56 -12.97
C GLY A 199 -15.70 4.33 -12.45
N LYS A 200 -15.09 3.15 -12.62
CA LYS A 200 -15.63 1.86 -12.20
C LYS A 200 -14.55 0.97 -11.61
N ALA A 201 -14.74 0.55 -10.35
CA ALA A 201 -13.94 -0.48 -9.70
C ALA A 201 -14.77 -1.74 -9.48
N VAL A 202 -14.15 -2.91 -9.66
CA VAL A 202 -14.73 -4.22 -9.41
C VAL A 202 -13.86 -4.97 -8.41
N TYR A 203 -14.51 -5.53 -7.40
CA TYR A 203 -13.87 -6.36 -6.39
C TYR A 203 -14.30 -7.81 -6.58
N ILE A 204 -13.33 -8.71 -6.63
CA ILE A 204 -13.55 -10.16 -6.75
C ILE A 204 -13.06 -10.85 -5.48
N PRO A 205 -13.75 -11.88 -4.97
CA PRO A 205 -13.40 -12.52 -3.70
C PRO A 205 -12.19 -13.44 -3.82
N GLN A 206 -11.77 -13.77 -5.04
CA GLN A 206 -10.65 -14.68 -5.26
C GLN A 206 -9.34 -14.08 -4.78
N VAL A 207 -8.51 -14.93 -4.15
CA VAL A 207 -7.12 -14.60 -3.85
C VAL A 207 -6.34 -14.54 -5.16
N VAL A 208 -5.69 -13.41 -5.40
CA VAL A 208 -4.92 -13.15 -6.63
C VAL A 208 -3.43 -12.99 -6.36
N TYR A 209 -3.05 -12.80 -5.10
CA TYR A 209 -1.68 -12.48 -4.73
C TYR A 209 -1.25 -13.14 -3.43
N ARG A 210 0.03 -13.50 -3.31
CA ARG A 210 0.68 -14.01 -2.11
C ARG A 210 1.76 -13.05 -1.66
N HIS A 211 1.55 -12.44 -0.51
CA HIS A 211 2.50 -11.53 0.10
C HIS A 211 3.29 -12.23 1.20
N PHE A 212 4.62 -12.20 1.09
CA PHE A 212 5.54 -12.81 2.05
C PHE A 212 6.10 -11.76 3.00
N GLU A 213 5.73 -11.85 4.26
CA GLU A 213 6.20 -10.94 5.30
C GLU A 213 7.27 -11.65 6.16
N SER A 214 8.47 -11.11 6.17
CA SER A 214 9.59 -11.56 6.98
C SER A 214 10.09 -10.46 7.90
N ALA A 215 10.95 -10.81 8.85
CA ALA A 215 11.59 -9.82 9.74
C ALA A 215 12.48 -8.81 8.98
N GLN A 216 12.90 -9.15 7.75
CA GLN A 216 13.67 -8.25 6.88
C GLN A 216 12.79 -7.37 5.99
N SER A 217 11.48 -7.61 5.93
CA SER A 217 10.55 -6.80 5.14
C SER A 217 10.59 -5.33 5.58
N THR A 218 10.59 -4.42 4.63
CA THR A 218 10.66 -2.96 4.90
C THR A 218 9.48 -2.50 5.76
N SER A 219 8.31 -3.10 5.60
CA SER A 219 7.10 -2.86 6.40
C SER A 219 7.31 -3.17 7.89
N CYS A 220 8.11 -4.21 8.21
CA CYS A 220 8.43 -4.65 9.57
C CYS A 220 9.62 -3.90 10.20
N ALA A 221 10.31 -3.02 9.46
CA ALA A 221 11.50 -2.35 9.98
C ALA A 221 11.18 -1.35 11.08
N HIS A 222 11.77 -1.54 12.27
CA HIS A 222 11.65 -0.63 13.43
C HIS A 222 12.90 0.25 13.62
N THR A 223 13.67 0.49 12.56
CA THR A 223 14.88 1.34 12.61
C THR A 223 14.54 2.83 12.71
N ALA A 224 15.49 3.63 13.18
CA ALA A 224 15.34 5.10 13.20
C ALA A 224 15.13 5.67 11.80
N GLN A 225 15.71 5.07 10.76
CA GLN A 225 15.52 5.46 9.36
C GLN A 225 14.10 5.16 8.89
N ALA A 226 13.57 3.98 9.17
CA ALA A 226 12.19 3.61 8.84
C ALA A 226 11.20 4.55 9.54
N LEU A 227 11.40 4.81 10.83
CA LEU A 227 10.58 5.76 11.58
C LEU A 227 10.61 7.17 10.97
N LEU A 228 11.78 7.67 10.57
CA LEU A 228 11.90 8.96 9.88
C LEU A 228 11.16 8.98 8.53
N GLY A 229 11.21 7.88 7.79
CA GLY A 229 10.45 7.70 6.55
C GLY A 229 8.94 7.78 6.80
N ARG A 230 8.44 7.03 7.79
CA ARG A 230 7.01 7.05 8.17
C ARG A 230 6.56 8.43 8.68
N ILE A 231 7.42 9.15 9.43
CA ILE A 231 7.12 10.54 9.83
C ILE A 231 6.98 11.47 8.61
N ARG A 232 7.82 11.30 7.58
CA ARG A 232 7.71 12.08 6.33
C ARG A 232 6.45 11.77 5.55
N ALA A 233 5.94 10.54 5.65
CA ALA A 233 4.74 10.08 4.97
C ALA A 233 3.44 10.56 5.64
N LEU A 234 3.47 11.06 6.87
CA LEU A 234 2.26 11.48 7.61
C LEU A 234 1.48 12.57 6.87
N GLU A 235 2.15 13.58 6.34
CA GLU A 235 1.48 14.67 5.62
C GLU A 235 0.85 14.18 4.31
N PRO A 236 1.57 13.52 3.38
CA PRO A 236 0.97 12.94 2.18
C PRO A 236 -0.18 11.97 2.47
N TRP A 237 -0.06 11.19 3.55
CA TRP A 237 -1.11 10.28 3.95
C TRP A 237 -2.37 11.01 4.40
N MET A 238 -2.26 12.02 5.28
CA MET A 238 -3.40 12.80 5.73
C MET A 238 -4.06 13.57 4.58
N GLU A 239 -3.27 14.09 3.67
CA GLU A 239 -3.77 14.73 2.45
C GLU A 239 -4.58 13.74 1.60
N ALA A 240 -4.03 12.55 1.36
CA ALA A 240 -4.70 11.51 0.57
C ALA A 240 -6.01 11.04 1.21
N GLU A 241 -6.00 10.80 2.52
CA GLU A 241 -7.20 10.44 3.31
C GLU A 241 -8.29 11.51 3.22
N PHE A 242 -7.93 12.77 3.46
CA PHE A 242 -8.89 13.86 3.43
C PHE A 242 -9.51 14.04 2.04
N HIS A 243 -8.71 14.05 0.99
CA HIS A 243 -9.22 14.22 -0.37
C HIS A 243 -10.03 13.01 -0.86
N ALA A 244 -9.68 11.79 -0.44
CA ALA A 244 -10.49 10.63 -0.72
C ALA A 244 -11.86 10.72 -0.02
N ALA A 245 -11.87 11.05 1.27
CA ALA A 245 -13.11 11.24 2.01
C ALA A 245 -13.96 12.37 1.42
N GLN A 246 -13.36 13.53 1.11
CA GLN A 246 -14.06 14.68 0.53
C GLN A 246 -14.74 14.36 -0.81
N ARG A 247 -14.17 13.44 -1.60
CA ARG A 247 -14.75 13.08 -2.89
C ARG A 247 -16.07 12.32 -2.76
N TRP A 248 -16.18 11.45 -1.77
CA TRP A 248 -17.28 10.48 -1.66
C TRP A 248 -18.27 10.78 -0.53
N CYS A 249 -17.86 11.58 0.47
CA CYS A 249 -18.71 11.92 1.61
C CYS A 249 -19.42 13.25 1.42
N GLY A 250 -20.67 13.31 1.88
CA GLY A 250 -21.36 14.58 2.13
C GLY A 250 -20.72 15.33 3.30
N PRO A 251 -21.08 16.61 3.53
CA PRO A 251 -20.42 17.43 4.58
C PRO A 251 -20.48 16.83 5.99
N GLU A 252 -21.61 16.25 6.38
CA GLU A 252 -21.80 15.63 7.72
C GLU A 252 -21.01 14.31 7.83
N GLU A 253 -21.11 13.46 6.80
CA GLU A 253 -20.36 12.21 6.71
C GLU A 253 -18.85 12.46 6.69
N LEU A 254 -18.39 13.48 5.93
CA LEU A 254 -16.98 13.85 5.88
C LEU A 254 -16.46 14.22 7.27
N GLN A 255 -17.25 14.93 8.07
CA GLN A 255 -16.86 15.30 9.43
C GLN A 255 -16.68 14.04 10.31
N ALA A 256 -17.60 13.08 10.25
CA ALA A 256 -17.54 11.85 11.01
C ALA A 256 -16.34 10.98 10.57
N VAL A 257 -16.20 10.75 9.28
CA VAL A 257 -15.09 10.00 8.70
C VAL A 257 -13.74 10.63 9.05
N TRP A 258 -13.64 11.95 8.93
CA TRP A 258 -12.39 12.65 9.21
C TRP A 258 -11.99 12.62 10.68
N LYS A 259 -12.95 12.58 11.60
CA LYS A 259 -12.68 12.32 13.04
C LYS A 259 -11.99 10.98 13.24
N ASP A 260 -12.53 9.93 12.62
CA ASP A 260 -11.98 8.57 12.72
C ASP A 260 -10.57 8.49 12.11
N ARG A 261 -10.36 9.07 10.93
CA ARG A 261 -9.03 9.10 10.29
C ARG A 261 -7.98 9.84 11.13
N ARG A 262 -8.34 10.93 11.78
CA ARG A 262 -7.45 11.61 12.74
C ARG A 262 -7.09 10.73 13.93
N ALA A 263 -8.06 10.01 14.49
CA ALA A 263 -7.81 9.07 15.58
C ALA A 263 -6.85 7.96 15.18
N GLN A 264 -7.04 7.41 13.99
CA GLN A 264 -6.15 6.39 13.44
C GLN A 264 -4.72 6.91 13.22
N ALA A 265 -4.56 8.12 12.70
CA ALA A 265 -3.24 8.71 12.51
C ALA A 265 -2.48 8.90 13.84
N VAL A 266 -3.17 9.33 14.90
CA VAL A 266 -2.57 9.43 16.25
C VAL A 266 -2.17 8.05 16.76
N THR A 267 -3.07 7.06 16.66
CA THR A 267 -2.81 5.70 17.13
C THR A 267 -1.67 5.05 16.36
N PHE A 268 -1.67 5.17 15.04
CA PHE A 268 -0.58 4.70 14.18
C PHE A 268 0.77 5.27 14.64
N LEU A 269 0.85 6.60 14.79
CA LEU A 269 2.10 7.24 15.20
C LEU A 269 2.55 6.78 16.58
N MET A 270 1.64 6.60 17.53
CA MET A 270 1.97 6.12 18.88
C MET A 270 2.56 4.71 18.84
N HIS A 271 1.98 3.80 18.05
CA HIS A 271 2.52 2.46 17.86
C HIS A 271 3.93 2.53 17.25
N GLN A 272 4.11 3.27 16.16
CA GLN A 272 5.42 3.41 15.50
C GLN A 272 6.51 3.96 16.45
N LEU A 273 6.16 4.94 17.27
CA LEU A 273 7.10 5.53 18.23
C LEU A 273 7.47 4.58 19.37
N ARG A 274 6.52 3.74 19.81
CA ARG A 274 6.73 2.71 20.82
C ARG A 274 7.62 1.60 20.27
N ASP A 275 7.22 1.00 19.15
CA ASP A 275 7.85 -0.19 18.60
C ASP A 275 9.30 0.09 18.13
N ALA A 276 9.57 1.30 17.65
CA ALA A 276 10.93 1.77 17.35
C ALA A 276 11.72 2.25 18.58
N HIS A 277 11.18 2.14 19.79
CA HIS A 277 11.81 2.72 21.01
C HIS A 277 12.33 4.14 20.79
N ALA A 278 11.53 4.98 20.12
CA ALA A 278 11.95 6.25 19.56
C ALA A 278 12.55 7.20 20.60
N PRO A 279 13.74 7.79 20.36
CA PRO A 279 14.33 8.77 21.26
C PRO A 279 13.52 10.07 21.29
N GLY A 280 13.63 10.82 22.40
CA GLY A 280 12.80 12.01 22.64
C GLY A 280 12.84 13.07 21.53
N VAL A 281 13.95 13.19 20.81
CA VAL A 281 14.08 14.12 19.67
C VAL A 281 13.18 13.69 18.51
N LEU A 282 13.18 12.40 18.15
CA LEU A 282 12.32 11.86 17.09
C LEU A 282 10.85 11.92 17.49
N ARG A 283 10.52 11.63 18.76
CA ARG A 283 9.16 11.78 19.29
C ARG A 283 8.64 13.21 19.12
N ARG A 284 9.42 14.21 19.52
CA ARG A 284 9.03 15.62 19.35
C ARG A 284 8.84 16.01 17.88
N LYS A 285 9.74 15.55 17.00
CA LYS A 285 9.61 15.78 15.57
C LYS A 285 8.33 15.16 15.02
N ALA A 286 8.09 13.89 15.31
CA ALA A 286 6.92 13.14 14.84
C ALA A 286 5.60 13.82 15.25
N TRP A 287 5.47 14.18 16.53
CA TRP A 287 4.27 14.86 17.03
C TRP A 287 4.07 16.26 16.44
N ARG A 288 5.16 16.97 16.18
CA ARG A 288 5.08 18.26 15.50
C ARG A 288 4.58 18.08 14.08
N THR A 289 5.19 17.17 13.30
CA THR A 289 4.78 16.88 11.92
C THR A 289 3.31 16.47 11.83
N LEU A 290 2.86 15.56 12.72
CA LEU A 290 1.45 15.16 12.72
C LEU A 290 0.51 16.33 13.04
N ARG A 291 0.84 17.17 14.01
CA ARG A 291 0.02 18.36 14.33
C ARG A 291 -0.04 19.35 13.18
N GLU A 292 1.08 19.60 12.52
CA GLU A 292 1.16 20.49 11.36
C GLU A 292 0.31 19.93 10.19
N ALA A 293 0.39 18.62 9.94
CA ALA A 293 -0.43 17.96 8.93
C ALA A 293 -1.92 18.05 9.25
N LEU A 294 -2.33 17.75 10.48
CA LEU A 294 -3.74 17.78 10.89
C LEU A 294 -4.31 19.19 10.96
N ALA A 295 -3.49 20.22 11.24
CA ALA A 295 -3.95 21.60 11.30
C ALA A 295 -4.39 22.18 9.95
N GLN A 296 -4.05 21.54 8.85
CA GLN A 296 -4.46 21.97 7.50
C GLN A 296 -5.93 21.61 7.19
N TYR A 297 -6.57 20.78 8.01
CA TYR A 297 -7.90 20.22 7.76
C TYR A 297 -8.87 20.57 8.89
N PRO A 298 -10.20 20.62 8.60
CA PRO A 298 -11.21 21.04 9.56
C PRO A 298 -11.33 20.09 10.76
N GLY A 299 -11.77 20.65 11.89
CA GLY A 299 -12.07 19.94 13.13
C GLY A 299 -10.89 19.88 14.11
N SER A 300 -11.18 19.51 15.36
CA SER A 300 -10.20 19.39 16.43
C SER A 300 -10.09 17.94 16.94
N LEU A 301 -9.00 17.63 17.63
CA LEU A 301 -8.85 16.33 18.32
C LEU A 301 -9.82 16.21 19.51
N LEU A 302 -10.28 17.33 20.09
CA LEU A 302 -11.30 17.32 21.14
C LEU A 302 -12.64 16.78 20.63
N ASP A 303 -13.02 17.16 19.39
CA ASP A 303 -14.25 16.65 18.78
C ASP A 303 -14.20 15.12 18.58
N THR A 304 -13.00 14.58 18.44
CA THR A 304 -12.77 13.14 18.25
C THR A 304 -12.96 12.35 19.55
N LEU A 305 -12.73 12.98 20.72
CA LEU A 305 -12.87 12.32 22.02
C LEU A 305 -14.33 12.10 22.48
N HIS A 306 -15.25 12.90 21.96
CA HIS A 306 -16.66 12.87 22.35
C HIS A 306 -17.46 11.78 21.62
N ASP A 307 -16.86 11.02 20.72
CA ASP A 307 -17.56 10.03 19.93
C ASP A 307 -17.44 8.63 20.55
N ALA A 308 -18.57 8.00 20.89
CA ALA A 308 -18.65 6.70 21.54
C ALA A 308 -18.23 5.51 20.65
N GLY A 309 -17.82 5.76 19.40
CA GLY A 309 -17.48 4.73 18.40
C GLY A 309 -16.05 4.21 18.43
N HIS A 310 -15.14 4.87 19.15
CA HIS A 310 -13.74 4.45 19.21
C HIS A 310 -13.53 3.27 20.14
N ASN A 311 -12.67 2.34 19.74
CA ASN A 311 -12.25 1.30 20.67
C ASN A 311 -11.46 1.92 21.85
N LYS A 312 -11.42 1.22 22.99
CA LYS A 312 -10.77 1.71 24.23
C LYS A 312 -9.31 2.14 24.02
N LYS A 313 -8.58 1.48 23.11
CA LYS A 313 -7.17 1.81 22.80
C LYS A 313 -7.06 3.15 22.06
N GLN A 314 -7.92 3.38 21.07
CA GLN A 314 -7.96 4.65 20.34
C GLN A 314 -8.32 5.80 21.25
N THR A 315 -9.33 5.63 22.09
CA THR A 315 -9.74 6.62 23.09
C THR A 315 -8.59 6.94 24.04
N MET A 316 -7.90 5.92 24.56
CA MET A 316 -6.75 6.12 25.44
C MET A 316 -5.59 6.82 24.73
N ALA A 317 -5.28 6.43 23.49
CA ALA A 317 -4.23 7.09 22.69
C ALA A 317 -4.54 8.58 22.49
N LEU A 318 -5.77 8.91 22.13
CA LEU A 318 -6.22 10.30 21.94
C LEU A 318 -6.14 11.11 23.22
N LEU A 319 -6.58 10.54 24.37
CA LEU A 319 -6.49 11.18 25.68
C LEU A 319 -5.04 11.48 26.06
N LEU A 320 -4.15 10.50 25.92
CA LEU A 320 -2.73 10.68 26.22
C LEU A 320 -2.08 11.71 25.30
N TYR A 321 -2.48 11.74 24.03
CA TYR A 321 -2.03 12.77 23.09
C TYR A 321 -2.51 14.18 23.50
N GLN A 322 -3.79 14.31 23.85
CA GLN A 322 -4.38 15.57 24.27
C GLN A 322 -3.73 16.11 25.55
N MET A 323 -3.52 15.23 26.52
CA MET A 323 -2.87 15.56 27.80
C MET A 323 -1.36 15.76 27.69
N ARG A 324 -0.76 15.59 26.51
CA ARG A 324 0.70 15.60 26.26
C ARG A 324 1.47 14.52 27.08
N LEU A 325 0.79 13.44 27.42
CA LEU A 325 1.30 12.31 28.22
C LEU A 325 1.62 11.07 27.36
N GLN A 326 2.02 11.27 26.10
CA GLN A 326 2.24 10.21 25.12
C GLN A 326 3.24 9.13 25.60
N LYS A 327 4.18 9.48 26.47
CA LYS A 327 5.11 8.52 27.06
C LYS A 327 4.42 7.44 27.92
N LEU A 328 3.27 7.74 28.50
CA LEU A 328 2.53 6.76 29.27
C LEU A 328 1.91 5.66 28.39
N TYR A 329 1.72 5.91 27.10
CA TYR A 329 1.28 4.88 26.16
C TYR A 329 2.27 3.71 26.05
N ASP A 330 3.56 3.98 26.19
CA ASP A 330 4.62 2.98 26.13
C ASP A 330 4.57 1.99 27.32
N LEU A 331 3.89 2.36 28.39
CA LEU A 331 3.70 1.54 29.59
C LEU A 331 2.47 0.62 29.48
N LEU A 332 1.62 0.80 28.48
CA LEU A 332 0.48 -0.07 28.28
C LEU A 332 0.97 -1.44 27.80
N PRO A 333 0.41 -2.53 28.38
CA PRO A 333 0.81 -3.87 27.98
C PRO A 333 0.53 -4.06 26.49
N VAL A 334 1.53 -4.57 25.78
CA VAL A 334 1.37 -5.09 24.43
C VAL A 334 0.53 -6.36 24.59
N ARG A 335 -0.78 -6.27 24.36
CA ARG A 335 -1.50 -7.50 24.05
C ARG A 335 -1.01 -7.92 22.68
N GLU A 336 -0.46 -9.10 22.60
CA GLU A 336 -0.39 -9.89 21.36
C GLU A 336 -1.85 -10.10 20.91
N GLU A 337 -2.45 -9.07 20.33
CA GLU A 337 -3.64 -9.29 19.54
C GLU A 337 -3.13 -9.92 18.27
N GLN A 338 -3.57 -11.15 18.07
CA GLN A 338 -3.52 -11.95 16.88
C GLN A 338 -3.33 -11.05 15.65
N LEU A 339 -2.07 -10.97 15.27
CA LEU A 339 -1.61 -10.46 14.01
C LEU A 339 -2.10 -11.39 12.91
#